data_8207abe65a74b911f8e42b2538833f43
#
_entry.id   8207abe65a74b911f8e42b2538833f43
#
_cell.length_a   1.000
_cell.length_b   1.000
_cell.length_c   1.000
_cell.angle_alpha   90.00
_cell.angle_beta   90.00
_cell.angle_gamma   90.00
#
_symmetry.space_group_name_H-M   'P 1'
#
loop_
_entity.id
_entity.type
_entity.pdbx_description
1 polymer ?
#
loop_
_entity_poly.entity_id
_entity_poly.type
_entity_poly.pdbx_seq_one_letter_code
_entity_poly.pdbx_strand_id
1 'polypeptide(L)'
;MPFSKESVEYFSYRNKQLASLKRQTKFGIFGSFSGPRKAGLLALKKFLCDNGYYARISEDLDSRLRQERKKRDPACDRKFSENLIKESDIHIFILPKEQEGEPSNLIQSVSMEIERLHTLSECGQKSEKYVVIFAEGNLMGTMGGVCEGLLLSKKGDWPVLEFNDIQEIFKPARQFCMNCIQDMYGF
;
A
#
# COMPACT_ATOMS: atom_id res chain seq x y z
N MET A 1 18.35 30.54 20.18
CA MET A 1 17.19 31.31 20.69
C MET A 1 16.06 30.33 20.97
N PRO A 2 15.42 30.37 22.14
CA PRO A 2 14.25 29.53 22.41
C PRO A 2 13.07 29.99 21.54
N PHE A 3 12.26 29.04 21.08
CA PHE A 3 11.03 29.33 20.34
C PHE A 3 10.06 30.16 21.21
N SER A 4 9.29 31.06 20.58
CA SER A 4 8.25 31.78 21.30
C SER A 4 7.16 30.81 21.77
N LYS A 5 6.42 31.19 22.85
CA LYS A 5 5.31 30.39 23.36
C LYS A 5 4.25 30.13 22.28
N GLU A 6 3.94 31.12 21.47
CA GLU A 6 3.01 31.02 20.32
C GLU A 6 3.50 30.01 19.26
N SER A 7 4.81 29.99 18.96
CA SER A 7 5.39 29.02 18.04
C SER A 7 5.24 27.59 18.56
N VAL A 8 5.46 27.37 19.86
CA VAL A 8 5.31 26.05 20.49
C VAL A 8 3.86 25.58 20.46
N GLU A 9 2.90 26.47 20.77
CA GLU A 9 1.47 26.15 20.70
C GLU A 9 1.02 25.84 19.26
N TYR A 10 1.47 26.61 18.27
CA TYR A 10 1.21 26.35 16.86
C TYR A 10 1.72 24.97 16.40
N PHE A 11 2.97 24.62 16.72
CA PHE A 11 3.53 23.32 16.38
C PHE A 11 2.79 22.18 17.08
N SER A 12 2.41 22.37 18.34
CA SER A 12 1.63 21.37 19.09
C SER A 12 0.26 21.13 18.44
N TYR A 13 -0.44 22.18 18.04
CA TYR A 13 -1.73 22.10 17.36
C TYR A 13 -1.58 21.36 16.01
N ARG A 14 -0.61 21.76 15.20
CA ARG A 14 -0.33 21.15 13.90
C ARG A 14 -0.01 19.67 13.99
N ASN A 15 0.80 19.26 14.98
CA ASN A 15 1.11 17.86 15.23
C ASN A 15 -0.12 17.05 15.65
N LYS A 16 -1.03 17.61 16.44
CA LYS A 16 -2.30 16.95 16.80
C LYS A 16 -3.21 16.75 15.59
N GLN A 17 -3.33 17.77 14.74
CA GLN A 17 -4.08 17.67 13.49
C GLN A 17 -3.49 16.57 12.60
N LEU A 18 -2.19 16.56 12.37
CA LEU A 18 -1.52 15.55 11.56
C LEU A 18 -1.73 14.13 12.11
N ALA A 19 -1.65 13.95 13.43
CA ALA A 19 -1.92 12.66 14.07
C ALA A 19 -3.37 12.19 13.86
N SER A 20 -4.33 13.11 13.85
CA SER A 20 -5.74 12.82 13.52
C SER A 20 -5.90 12.39 12.07
N LEU A 21 -5.31 13.13 11.13
CA LEU A 21 -5.37 12.84 9.70
C LEU A 21 -4.75 11.48 9.36
N LYS A 22 -3.62 11.13 9.97
CA LYS A 22 -2.99 9.81 9.81
C LYS A 22 -3.92 8.65 10.20
N ARG A 23 -4.76 8.84 11.22
CA ARG A 23 -5.70 7.82 11.70
C ARG A 23 -6.98 7.77 10.87
N GLN A 24 -7.37 8.86 10.25
CA GLN A 24 -8.58 8.94 9.42
C GLN A 24 -8.33 8.45 8.00
N THR A 25 -7.14 8.71 7.45
CA THR A 25 -6.76 8.27 6.11
C THR A 25 -6.49 6.76 6.10
N LYS A 26 -7.09 6.06 5.15
CA LYS A 26 -7.00 4.59 5.05
C LYS A 26 -5.92 4.20 4.04
N PHE A 27 -4.94 3.44 4.50
CA PHE A 27 -3.82 2.95 3.69
C PHE A 27 -4.00 1.46 3.41
N GLY A 28 -4.13 1.10 2.13
CA GLY A 28 -4.16 -0.30 1.67
C GLY A 28 -2.76 -0.76 1.28
N ILE A 29 -2.33 -1.88 1.83
CA ILE A 29 -1.08 -2.55 1.46
C ILE A 29 -1.43 -3.84 0.71
N PHE A 30 -0.92 -3.96 -0.50
CA PHE A 30 -1.17 -5.06 -1.42
C PHE A 30 0.14 -5.76 -1.76
N GLY A 31 0.12 -7.07 -1.78
CA GLY A 31 1.31 -7.88 -2.06
C GLY A 31 1.05 -9.36 -1.87
N SER A 32 2.09 -10.17 -2.05
CA SER A 32 1.96 -11.62 -1.90
C SER A 32 1.83 -12.05 -0.44
N PHE A 33 0.84 -12.89 -0.16
CA PHE A 33 0.60 -13.52 1.14
C PHE A 33 1.27 -14.90 1.29
N SER A 34 2.17 -15.28 0.40
CA SER A 34 2.87 -16.55 0.45
C SER A 34 4.16 -16.47 1.30
N GLY A 35 4.36 -17.47 2.15
CA GLY A 35 5.62 -17.71 2.87
C GLY A 35 6.26 -16.47 3.51
N PRO A 36 7.56 -16.25 3.30
CA PRO A 36 8.32 -15.15 3.93
C PRO A 36 7.86 -13.77 3.47
N ARG A 37 7.24 -13.65 2.29
CA ARG A 37 6.72 -12.38 1.76
C ARG A 37 5.60 -11.82 2.61
N LYS A 38 4.73 -12.69 3.15
CA LYS A 38 3.69 -12.30 4.11
C LYS A 38 4.29 -11.65 5.36
N ALA A 39 5.38 -12.17 5.86
CA ALA A 39 6.07 -11.59 7.02
C ALA A 39 6.53 -10.16 6.73
N GLY A 40 7.05 -9.89 5.52
CA GLY A 40 7.42 -8.55 5.07
C GLY A 40 6.23 -7.58 5.00
N LEU A 41 5.09 -8.02 4.45
CA LEU A 41 3.86 -7.20 4.43
C LEU A 41 3.38 -6.85 5.83
N LEU A 42 3.37 -7.83 6.73
CA LEU A 42 2.97 -7.63 8.13
C LEU A 42 3.94 -6.69 8.87
N ALA A 43 5.24 -6.79 8.59
CA ALA A 43 6.25 -5.91 9.16
C ALA A 43 6.08 -4.47 8.67
N LEU A 44 5.85 -4.25 7.37
CA LEU A 44 5.55 -2.92 6.83
C LEU A 44 4.27 -2.34 7.43
N LYS A 45 3.18 -3.13 7.47
CA LYS A 45 1.94 -2.72 8.12
C LYS A 45 2.19 -2.29 9.56
N LYS A 46 2.88 -3.14 10.34
CA LYS A 46 3.21 -2.82 11.74
C LYS A 46 4.01 -1.52 11.83
N PHE A 47 5.04 -1.34 11.01
CA PHE A 47 5.85 -0.13 10.97
C PHE A 47 5.00 1.11 10.71
N LEU A 48 4.08 1.08 9.74
CA LEU A 48 3.19 2.21 9.46
C LEU A 48 2.23 2.47 10.62
N CYS A 49 1.63 1.42 11.20
CA CYS A 49 0.74 1.55 12.35
C CYS A 49 1.47 2.13 13.59
N ASP A 50 2.70 1.69 13.87
CA ASP A 50 3.54 2.22 14.95
C ASP A 50 3.88 3.70 14.74
N ASN A 51 3.90 4.19 13.48
CA ASN A 51 4.05 5.60 13.12
C ASN A 51 2.71 6.37 13.04
N GLY A 52 1.61 5.75 13.51
CA GLY A 52 0.30 6.37 13.67
C GLY A 52 -0.58 6.35 12.43
N TYR A 53 -0.20 5.66 11.35
CA TYR A 53 -1.02 5.51 10.14
C TYR A 53 -2.05 4.38 10.29
N TYR A 54 -3.22 4.53 9.70
CA TYR A 54 -4.23 3.47 9.66
C TYR A 54 -4.02 2.56 8.44
N ALA A 55 -2.98 1.70 8.52
CA ALA A 55 -2.59 0.79 7.47
C ALA A 55 -3.24 -0.59 7.61
N ARG A 56 -3.75 -1.15 6.49
CA ARG A 56 -4.45 -2.43 6.44
C ARG A 56 -3.98 -3.29 5.28
N ILE A 57 -4.13 -4.58 5.45
CA ILE A 57 -4.02 -5.63 4.41
C ILE A 57 -5.39 -6.30 4.23
N SER A 58 -5.57 -7.07 3.16
CA SER A 58 -6.87 -7.72 2.86
C SER A 58 -7.35 -8.64 3.99
N GLU A 59 -6.44 -9.32 4.68
CA GLU A 59 -6.77 -10.18 5.83
C GLU A 59 -7.38 -9.43 7.03
N ASP A 60 -7.17 -8.12 7.15
CA ASP A 60 -7.80 -7.32 8.22
C ASP A 60 -9.30 -7.12 8.02
N LEU A 61 -9.78 -7.32 6.81
CA LEU A 61 -11.20 -7.20 6.46
C LEU A 61 -11.98 -8.48 6.73
N ASP A 62 -11.29 -9.60 6.96
CA ASP A 62 -11.92 -10.87 7.26
C ASP A 62 -12.11 -11.07 8.77
N SER A 63 -13.27 -10.66 9.27
CA SER A 63 -13.63 -10.87 10.68
C SER A 63 -13.76 -12.37 11.05
N ARG A 64 -13.94 -13.24 10.07
CA ARG A 64 -14.08 -14.69 10.27
C ARG A 64 -12.73 -15.38 10.42
N LEU A 65 -11.68 -14.92 9.76
CA LEU A 65 -10.32 -15.43 9.94
C LEU A 65 -9.77 -15.19 11.35
N ARG A 66 -10.32 -14.20 12.07
CA ARG A 66 -9.99 -13.96 13.47
C ARG A 66 -10.59 -15.01 14.43
N GLN A 67 -11.70 -15.63 14.07
CA GLN A 67 -12.45 -16.57 14.94
C GLN A 67 -12.23 -18.03 14.60
N GLU A 68 -12.01 -18.37 13.33
CA GLU A 68 -11.87 -19.75 12.88
C GLU A 68 -10.73 -19.88 11.88
N ARG A 69 -9.70 -20.67 12.20
CA ARG A 69 -8.65 -21.09 11.26
C ARG A 69 -9.21 -22.08 10.21
N LYS A 70 -10.26 -21.70 9.50
CA LYS A 70 -10.79 -22.51 8.41
C LYS A 70 -9.96 -22.35 7.14
N LYS A 71 -10.00 -23.38 6.29
CA LYS A 71 -9.35 -23.41 4.99
C LYS A 71 -9.58 -22.10 4.21
N ARG A 72 -8.50 -21.55 3.70
CA ARG A 72 -8.52 -20.36 2.84
C ARG A 72 -9.41 -20.60 1.64
N ASP A 73 -10.37 -19.72 1.41
CA ASP A 73 -11.26 -19.74 0.25
C ASP A 73 -10.80 -18.66 -0.74
N PRO A 74 -10.28 -19.03 -1.93
CA PRO A 74 -9.80 -18.08 -2.92
C PRO A 74 -10.84 -17.04 -3.36
N ALA A 75 -12.13 -17.43 -3.42
CA ALA A 75 -13.21 -16.49 -3.77
C ALA A 75 -13.41 -15.41 -2.70
N CYS A 76 -13.24 -15.78 -1.42
CA CYS A 76 -13.24 -14.81 -0.32
C CYS A 76 -12.00 -13.91 -0.35
N ASP A 77 -10.80 -14.47 -0.60
CA ASP A 77 -9.55 -13.71 -0.70
C ASP A 77 -9.67 -12.59 -1.74
N ARG A 78 -10.20 -12.89 -2.93
CA ARG A 78 -10.45 -11.91 -3.98
C ARG A 78 -11.40 -10.80 -3.52
N LYS A 79 -12.50 -11.16 -2.88
CA LYS A 79 -13.49 -10.18 -2.38
C LYS A 79 -12.89 -9.24 -1.33
N PHE A 80 -12.03 -9.75 -0.44
CA PHE A 80 -11.36 -8.93 0.57
C PHE A 80 -10.35 -7.96 -0.06
N SER A 81 -9.61 -8.42 -1.08
CA SER A 81 -8.71 -7.55 -1.83
C SER A 81 -9.48 -6.44 -2.55
N GLU A 82 -10.58 -6.76 -3.25
CA GLU A 82 -11.43 -5.77 -3.90
C GLU A 82 -12.03 -4.76 -2.88
N ASN A 83 -12.44 -5.22 -1.70
CA ASN A 83 -12.94 -4.34 -0.66
C ASN A 83 -11.83 -3.43 -0.12
N LEU A 84 -10.62 -3.96 0.07
CA LEU A 84 -9.48 -3.15 0.50
C LEU A 84 -9.18 -2.04 -0.51
N ILE A 85 -9.20 -2.34 -1.82
CA ILE A 85 -9.03 -1.33 -2.87
C ILE A 85 -10.09 -0.24 -2.74
N LYS A 86 -11.36 -0.61 -2.60
CA LYS A 86 -12.48 0.35 -2.50
C LYS A 86 -12.42 1.20 -1.24
N GLU A 87 -12.01 0.62 -0.12
CA GLU A 87 -11.99 1.31 1.18
C GLU A 87 -10.75 2.17 1.42
N SER A 88 -9.65 1.93 0.69
CA SER A 88 -8.39 2.63 0.89
C SER A 88 -8.36 3.95 0.14
N ASP A 89 -7.80 5.00 0.75
CA ASP A 89 -7.57 6.30 0.14
C ASP A 89 -6.21 6.35 -0.57
N ILE A 90 -5.25 5.58 -0.05
CA ILE A 90 -3.88 5.47 -0.53
C ILE A 90 -3.53 4.00 -0.72
N HIS A 91 -2.90 3.66 -1.85
CA HIS A 91 -2.61 2.30 -2.26
C HIS A 91 -1.10 2.08 -2.36
N ILE A 92 -0.59 1.08 -1.63
CA ILE A 92 0.81 0.68 -1.61
C ILE A 92 0.90 -0.73 -2.17
N PHE A 93 1.41 -0.89 -3.39
CA PHE A 93 1.60 -2.19 -4.03
C PHE A 93 3.05 -2.65 -3.89
N ILE A 94 3.23 -3.93 -3.54
CA ILE A 94 4.53 -4.57 -3.45
C ILE A 94 4.55 -5.71 -4.44
N LEU A 95 5.27 -5.51 -5.54
CA LEU A 95 5.46 -6.48 -6.60
C LEU A 95 6.67 -7.36 -6.26
N PRO A 96 6.45 -8.64 -5.96
CA PRO A 96 7.53 -9.56 -5.66
C PRO A 96 8.22 -10.02 -6.93
N LYS A 97 9.54 -10.22 -6.90
CA LYS A 97 10.25 -10.97 -7.93
C LYS A 97 10.01 -12.47 -7.72
N GLU A 98 9.62 -13.17 -8.78
CA GLU A 98 9.49 -14.63 -8.72
C GLU A 98 10.86 -15.28 -8.48
N GLN A 99 10.93 -16.18 -7.52
CA GLN A 99 12.12 -16.95 -7.21
C GLN A 99 11.94 -18.39 -7.68
N GLU A 100 13.04 -19.05 -8.01
CA GLU A 100 13.03 -20.45 -8.43
C GLU A 100 12.43 -21.33 -7.32
N GLY A 101 11.40 -22.13 -7.68
CA GLY A 101 10.67 -22.96 -6.72
C GLY A 101 9.49 -22.30 -6.01
N GLU A 102 9.21 -21.00 -6.25
CA GLU A 102 7.98 -20.34 -5.78
C GLU A 102 6.82 -20.54 -6.77
N PRO A 103 5.56 -20.42 -6.32
CA PRO A 103 4.42 -20.44 -7.22
C PRO A 103 4.52 -19.31 -8.26
N SER A 104 4.36 -19.63 -9.53
CA SER A 104 4.49 -18.71 -10.68
C SER A 104 3.39 -17.63 -10.79
N ASN A 105 2.53 -17.49 -9.79
CA ASN A 105 1.38 -16.59 -9.81
C ASN A 105 1.45 -15.44 -8.79
N LEU A 106 2.59 -15.22 -8.17
CA LEU A 106 2.74 -14.19 -7.12
C LEU A 106 2.61 -12.76 -7.69
N ILE A 107 3.27 -12.51 -8.81
CA ILE A 107 3.17 -11.23 -9.54
C ILE A 107 1.74 -11.06 -10.07
N GLN A 108 1.15 -12.12 -10.59
CA GLN A 108 -0.17 -12.07 -11.21
C GLN A 108 -1.24 -11.58 -10.24
N SER A 109 -1.23 -12.01 -8.99
CA SER A 109 -2.24 -11.58 -8.01
C SER A 109 -2.16 -10.07 -7.74
N VAL A 110 -0.97 -9.53 -7.58
CA VAL A 110 -0.76 -8.09 -7.34
C VAL A 110 -1.06 -7.28 -8.60
N SER A 111 -0.70 -7.80 -9.78
CA SER A 111 -1.03 -7.18 -11.07
C SER A 111 -2.54 -7.05 -11.27
N MET A 112 -3.31 -8.08 -10.90
CA MET A 112 -4.78 -8.04 -10.95
C MET A 112 -5.37 -6.99 -10.00
N GLU A 113 -4.76 -6.76 -8.84
CA GLU A 113 -5.17 -5.72 -7.89
C GLU A 113 -4.91 -4.31 -8.46
N ILE A 114 -3.76 -4.11 -9.09
CA ILE A 114 -3.39 -2.86 -9.79
C ILE A 114 -4.37 -2.58 -10.94
N GLU A 115 -4.62 -3.55 -11.79
CA GLU A 115 -5.58 -3.47 -12.90
C GLU A 115 -7.00 -3.19 -12.40
N ARG A 116 -7.38 -3.80 -11.28
CA ARG A 116 -8.69 -3.56 -10.67
C ARG A 116 -8.84 -2.13 -10.18
N LEU A 117 -7.82 -1.57 -9.53
CA LEU A 117 -7.82 -0.17 -9.13
C LEU A 117 -7.98 0.75 -10.32
N HIS A 118 -7.19 0.50 -11.39
CA HIS A 118 -7.26 1.29 -12.62
C HIS A 118 -8.65 1.22 -13.26
N THR A 119 -9.23 0.03 -13.42
CA THR A 119 -10.59 -0.15 -13.94
C THR A 119 -11.63 0.60 -13.13
N LEU A 120 -11.54 0.57 -11.79
CA LEU A 120 -12.45 1.32 -10.91
C LEU A 120 -12.29 2.84 -11.07
N SER A 121 -11.07 3.30 -11.34
CA SER A 121 -10.80 4.71 -11.59
C SER A 121 -11.39 5.16 -12.94
N GLU A 122 -11.20 4.41 -14.00
CA GLU A 122 -11.79 4.71 -15.31
C GLU A 122 -13.33 4.76 -15.26
N CYS A 123 -13.94 3.91 -14.41
CA CYS A 123 -15.38 3.93 -14.17
C CYS A 123 -15.83 5.06 -13.21
N GLY A 124 -14.93 5.93 -12.75
CA GLY A 124 -15.25 7.01 -11.81
C GLY A 124 -15.63 6.55 -10.39
N GLN A 125 -15.40 5.27 -10.07
CA GLN A 125 -15.77 4.68 -8.78
C GLN A 125 -14.70 4.84 -7.71
N LYS A 126 -13.45 5.08 -8.11
CA LYS A 126 -12.30 5.21 -7.21
C LYS A 126 -11.25 6.16 -7.79
N SER A 127 -10.57 6.91 -6.92
CA SER A 127 -9.40 7.69 -7.33
C SER A 127 -8.14 6.83 -7.28
N GLU A 128 -7.31 6.93 -8.32
CA GLU A 128 -5.98 6.32 -8.39
C GLU A 128 -4.85 7.36 -8.21
N LYS A 129 -5.16 8.53 -7.64
CA LYS A 129 -4.20 9.63 -7.48
C LYS A 129 -3.04 9.28 -6.54
N TYR A 130 -3.32 8.48 -5.50
CA TYR A 130 -2.34 8.17 -4.45
C TYR A 130 -1.95 6.70 -4.50
N VAL A 131 -1.08 6.38 -5.44
CA VAL A 131 -0.55 5.03 -5.66
C VAL A 131 0.96 5.07 -5.61
N VAL A 132 1.58 4.11 -4.93
CA VAL A 132 3.01 3.81 -5.02
C VAL A 132 3.23 2.32 -5.23
N ILE A 133 4.21 1.98 -6.04
CA ILE A 133 4.58 0.61 -6.36
C ILE A 133 6.03 0.40 -5.93
N PHE A 134 6.25 -0.62 -5.11
CA PHE A 134 7.57 -1.11 -4.76
C PHE A 134 7.81 -2.41 -5.52
N ALA A 135 8.82 -2.44 -6.38
CA ALA A 135 9.18 -3.58 -7.21
C ALA A 135 10.47 -4.24 -6.70
N GLU A 136 10.42 -5.54 -6.42
CA GLU A 136 11.58 -6.29 -5.92
C GLU A 136 12.59 -6.53 -7.05
N GLY A 137 13.83 -6.06 -6.87
CA GLY A 137 14.90 -6.16 -7.87
C GLY A 137 14.57 -5.43 -9.17
N ASN A 138 15.19 -5.84 -10.28
CA ASN A 138 14.94 -5.28 -11.62
C ASN A 138 13.68 -5.90 -12.25
N LEU A 139 12.54 -5.82 -11.57
CA LEU A 139 11.30 -6.45 -12.01
C LEU A 139 10.74 -5.77 -13.26
N MET A 140 10.84 -4.44 -13.35
CA MET A 140 10.31 -3.65 -14.47
C MET A 140 10.91 -4.04 -15.84
N GLY A 141 12.11 -4.61 -15.86
CA GLY A 141 12.72 -5.12 -17.10
C GLY A 141 12.34 -6.56 -17.43
N THR A 142 11.62 -7.25 -16.54
CA THR A 142 11.24 -8.67 -16.68
C THR A 142 9.74 -8.91 -16.67
N MET A 143 8.95 -7.92 -16.23
CA MET A 143 7.49 -7.97 -16.33
C MET A 143 7.08 -7.85 -17.79
N GLY A 144 6.38 -8.84 -18.30
CA GLY A 144 5.74 -8.75 -19.62
C GLY A 144 4.24 -8.50 -19.49
N GLY A 145 3.63 -8.04 -20.60
CA GLY A 145 2.20 -8.03 -20.76
C GLY A 145 1.47 -6.77 -20.28
N VAL A 146 0.20 -6.95 -19.90
CA VAL A 146 -0.74 -5.85 -19.68
C VAL A 146 -0.34 -4.98 -18.51
N CYS A 147 0.13 -5.59 -17.41
CA CYS A 147 0.52 -4.84 -16.21
C CYS A 147 1.74 -3.93 -16.46
N GLU A 148 2.77 -4.41 -17.18
CA GLU A 148 3.91 -3.56 -17.57
C GLU A 148 3.45 -2.39 -18.45
N GLY A 149 2.58 -2.66 -19.44
CA GLY A 149 2.01 -1.62 -20.27
C GLY A 149 1.25 -0.57 -19.47
N LEU A 150 0.45 -0.98 -18.48
CA LEU A 150 -0.25 -0.08 -17.57
C LEU A 150 0.73 0.77 -16.76
N LEU A 151 1.74 0.16 -16.14
CA LEU A 151 2.74 0.89 -15.34
C LEU A 151 3.54 1.89 -16.18
N LEU A 152 3.87 1.53 -17.41
CA LEU A 152 4.53 2.45 -18.35
C LEU A 152 3.62 3.62 -18.74
N SER A 153 2.31 3.38 -18.94
CA SER A 153 1.34 4.45 -19.25
C SER A 153 1.13 5.40 -18.08
N LYS A 154 1.29 4.94 -16.85
CA LYS A 154 1.19 5.73 -15.61
C LYS A 154 2.53 6.28 -15.11
N LYS A 155 3.58 6.17 -15.91
CA LYS A 155 4.90 6.70 -15.57
C LYS A 155 4.83 8.22 -15.38
N GLY A 156 5.05 8.65 -14.15
CA GLY A 156 4.92 10.06 -13.73
C GLY A 156 3.78 10.27 -12.74
N ASP A 157 2.68 9.51 -12.85
CA ASP A 157 1.57 9.56 -11.89
C ASP A 157 1.78 8.59 -10.74
N TRP A 158 2.28 7.38 -11.05
CA TRP A 158 2.55 6.33 -10.07
C TRP A 158 4.05 6.13 -9.91
N PRO A 159 4.64 6.54 -8.80
CA PRO A 159 6.05 6.26 -8.53
C PRO A 159 6.27 4.76 -8.39
N VAL A 160 7.24 4.24 -9.15
CA VAL A 160 7.73 2.86 -9.04
C VAL A 160 9.15 2.93 -8.46
N LEU A 161 9.35 2.28 -7.33
CA LEU A 161 10.60 2.27 -6.57
C LEU A 161 11.10 0.82 -6.45
N GLU A 162 12.34 0.59 -6.84
CA GLU A 162 12.98 -0.72 -6.72
C GLU A 162 13.52 -0.94 -5.31
N PHE A 163 13.50 -2.20 -4.84
CA PHE A 163 14.11 -2.61 -3.58
C PHE A 163 14.70 -4.02 -3.68
N ASN A 164 15.66 -4.34 -2.84
CA ASN A 164 16.24 -5.67 -2.73
C ASN A 164 15.88 -6.34 -1.40
N ASP A 165 15.71 -5.55 -0.34
CA ASP A 165 15.23 -6.01 0.96
C ASP A 165 13.96 -5.25 1.32
N ILE A 166 12.96 -5.97 1.83
CA ILE A 166 11.67 -5.38 2.21
C ILE A 166 11.81 -4.24 3.24
N GLN A 167 12.86 -4.22 4.04
CA GLN A 167 13.09 -3.14 5.00
C GLN A 167 13.45 -1.81 4.33
N GLU A 168 14.01 -1.86 3.12
CA GLU A 168 14.37 -0.66 2.36
C GLU A 168 13.15 0.20 2.02
N ILE A 169 11.97 -0.43 1.86
CA ILE A 169 10.74 0.30 1.51
C ILE A 169 10.08 1.01 2.71
N PHE A 170 10.43 0.71 3.94
CA PHE A 170 9.72 1.23 5.12
C PHE A 170 9.75 2.75 5.22
N LYS A 171 10.92 3.35 5.08
CA LYS A 171 11.07 4.81 5.12
C LYS A 171 10.44 5.48 3.90
N PRO A 172 10.68 5.03 2.65
CA PRO A 172 10.01 5.55 1.46
C PRO A 172 8.48 5.44 1.54
N ALA A 173 7.93 4.30 1.99
CA ALA A 173 6.49 4.14 2.15
C ALA A 173 5.92 5.14 3.17
N ARG A 174 6.58 5.33 4.32
CA ARG A 174 6.17 6.34 5.31
C ARG A 174 6.23 7.75 4.74
N GLN A 175 7.29 8.08 3.99
CA GLN A 175 7.42 9.41 3.37
C GLN A 175 6.31 9.63 2.33
N PHE A 176 6.04 8.64 1.49
CA PHE A 176 4.94 8.69 0.53
C PHE A 176 3.59 8.91 1.23
N CYS A 177 3.28 8.14 2.28
CA CYS A 177 2.07 8.32 3.07
C CYS A 177 1.94 9.74 3.63
N MET A 178 3.05 10.32 4.12
CA MET A 178 3.07 11.68 4.64
C MET A 178 2.78 12.70 3.54
N ASN A 179 3.44 12.57 2.39
CA ASN A 179 3.26 13.47 1.24
C ASN A 179 1.80 13.44 0.74
N CYS A 180 1.19 12.23 0.66
CA CYS A 180 -0.21 12.09 0.29
C CYS A 180 -1.15 12.81 1.27
N ILE A 181 -0.94 12.67 2.58
CA ILE A 181 -1.74 13.39 3.59
C ILE A 181 -1.58 14.91 3.41
N GLN A 182 -0.35 15.36 3.20
CA GLN A 182 -0.09 16.79 2.99
C GLN A 182 -0.82 17.32 1.75
N ASP A 183 -0.80 16.58 0.64
CA ASP A 183 -1.49 16.96 -0.58
C ASP A 183 -3.02 16.87 -0.44
N MET A 184 -3.54 15.83 0.20
CA MET A 184 -5.00 15.65 0.41
C MET A 184 -5.63 16.74 1.26
N TYR A 185 -4.91 17.24 2.26
CA TYR A 185 -5.46 18.13 3.29
C TYR A 185 -4.82 19.52 3.33
N GLY A 186 -3.93 19.84 2.38
CA GLY A 186 -3.30 21.15 2.27
C GLY A 186 -2.36 21.51 3.43
N PHE A 187 -1.54 20.55 3.87
CA PHE A 187 -0.71 20.68 5.07
C PHE A 187 0.70 21.19 4.80
#